data_bd4189fc64a66484d19e6cd3e80b61cf
#
_entry.id   bd4189fc64a66484d19e6cd3e80b61cf
#
_cell.length_a   1.000
_cell.length_b   1.000
_cell.length_c   1.000
_cell.angle_alpha   90.00
_cell.angle_beta   90.00
_cell.angle_gamma   90.00
#
_symmetry.space_group_name_H-M   'P 1'
#
loop_
_entity.id
_entity.type
_entity.pdbx_description
1 polymer ?
#
loop_
_entity_poly.entity_id
_entity_poly.type
_entity_poly.pdbx_seq_one_letter_code
_entity_poly.pdbx_strand_id
1 'polypeptide(L)'
;LNPDIDARTINKISTGKKENKFGVNINTFKKIIRSYKNSKFLEFNCLSVHIGSQITSHQPYRVMLNVIQKCLNECNHKFRFIDLGGGMGIQYTKNDNLLNYKKYSSMIQKFLKKNKVKIIFEPGRSIIGNTAIILTKVTYIKKSGRKIFIILDTAMNDFIRPALYLSLINISEPTRPV
;
A
#
# COMPACT_ATOMS: atom_id res chain seq x y z
N LEU A 1 9.04 11.27 0.21
CA LEU A 1 10.14 10.65 -0.54
C LEU A 1 9.60 9.53 -1.44
N ASN A 2 9.95 9.54 -2.73
CA ASN A 2 9.78 8.37 -3.61
C ASN A 2 11.02 7.49 -3.49
N PRO A 3 10.90 6.27 -2.97
CA PRO A 3 12.07 5.41 -2.70
C PRO A 3 12.54 4.60 -3.90
N ASP A 4 11.86 4.67 -5.05
CA ASP A 4 12.09 3.89 -6.26
C ASP A 4 12.07 2.37 -5.99
N ILE A 5 10.97 1.90 -5.42
CA ILE A 5 10.81 0.49 -5.02
C ILE A 5 9.63 -0.12 -5.74
N ASP A 6 9.82 -1.30 -6.29
CA ASP A 6 8.74 -2.16 -6.77
C ASP A 6 8.14 -2.94 -5.60
N ALA A 7 6.93 -2.58 -5.21
CA ALA A 7 6.19 -3.29 -4.17
C ALA A 7 5.69 -4.69 -4.61
N ARG A 8 5.96 -5.09 -5.86
CA ARG A 8 5.51 -6.35 -6.48
C ARG A 8 4.00 -6.54 -6.39
N THR A 9 3.27 -5.45 -6.60
CA THR A 9 1.82 -5.41 -6.66
C THR A 9 1.36 -5.05 -8.07
N ILE A 10 0.04 -5.02 -8.30
CA ILE A 10 -0.52 -4.60 -9.60
C ILE A 10 -0.04 -3.18 -9.92
N ASN A 11 0.43 -2.94 -11.14
CA ASN A 11 1.01 -1.64 -11.53
C ASN A 11 0.13 -0.43 -11.19
N LYS A 12 -1.19 -0.55 -11.33
CA LYS A 12 -2.15 0.52 -11.02
C LYS A 12 -2.20 0.93 -9.54
N ILE A 13 -1.70 0.11 -8.62
CA ILE A 13 -1.68 0.37 -7.18
C ILE A 13 -0.27 0.45 -6.60
N SER A 14 0.76 0.37 -7.45
CA SER A 14 2.14 0.66 -7.10
C SER A 14 2.37 2.17 -7.08
N THR A 15 2.99 2.69 -6.03
CA THR A 15 3.22 4.13 -5.85
C THR A 15 4.68 4.49 -5.59
N GLY A 16 5.52 3.48 -5.37
CA GLY A 16 6.92 3.66 -4.96
C GLY A 16 7.94 3.64 -6.09
N LYS A 17 7.54 3.41 -7.35
CA LYS A 17 8.47 3.37 -8.49
C LYS A 17 8.80 4.80 -8.96
N LYS A 18 9.98 4.96 -9.58
CA LYS A 18 10.50 6.24 -10.09
C LYS A 18 9.51 6.99 -10.97
N GLU A 19 8.74 6.29 -11.78
CA GLU A 19 7.78 6.85 -12.74
C GLU A 19 6.43 7.22 -12.10
N ASN A 20 6.23 6.91 -10.83
CA ASN A 20 4.98 7.24 -10.15
C ASN A 20 4.94 8.73 -9.80
N LYS A 21 3.74 9.31 -9.82
CA LYS A 21 3.53 10.76 -9.59
C LYS A 21 3.76 11.20 -8.14
N PHE A 22 3.94 10.29 -7.20
CA PHE A 22 3.99 10.58 -5.76
C PHE A 22 5.40 10.77 -5.27
N GLY A 23 5.59 11.76 -4.39
CA GLY A 23 6.85 12.07 -3.75
C GLY A 23 7.90 12.66 -4.71
N VAL A 24 9.07 12.90 -4.18
CA VAL A 24 10.24 13.36 -4.93
C VAL A 24 11.39 12.36 -4.78
N ASN A 25 12.27 12.28 -5.77
CA ASN A 25 13.44 11.42 -5.68
C ASN A 25 14.41 11.87 -4.57
N ILE A 26 15.29 10.97 -4.14
CA ILE A 26 16.19 11.20 -3.00
C ILE A 26 17.11 12.42 -3.18
N ASN A 27 17.55 12.72 -4.41
CA ASN A 27 18.42 13.87 -4.67
C ASN A 27 17.66 15.19 -4.54
N THR A 28 16.45 15.27 -5.08
CA THR A 28 15.55 16.41 -4.92
C THR A 28 15.18 16.59 -3.45
N PHE A 29 14.84 15.49 -2.75
CA PHE A 29 14.54 15.51 -1.32
C PHE A 29 15.71 16.12 -0.50
N LYS A 30 16.93 15.67 -0.74
CA LYS A 30 18.13 16.19 -0.07
C LYS A 30 18.36 17.69 -0.38
N LYS A 31 18.12 18.11 -1.62
CA LYS A 31 18.20 19.52 -2.00
C LYS A 31 17.20 20.35 -1.19
N ILE A 32 15.95 19.95 -1.13
CA ILE A 32 14.89 20.63 -0.36
C ILE A 32 15.32 20.79 1.11
N ILE A 33 15.72 19.69 1.77
CA ILE A 33 16.16 19.74 3.16
C ILE A 33 17.31 20.73 3.33
N ARG A 34 18.34 20.70 2.48
CA ARG A 34 19.50 21.60 2.58
C ARG A 34 19.11 23.04 2.38
N SER A 35 18.23 23.35 1.41
CA SER A 35 17.83 24.73 1.08
C SER A 35 16.99 25.37 2.18
N TYR A 36 16.18 24.59 2.89
CA TYR A 36 15.18 25.14 3.81
C TYR A 36 15.36 24.74 5.27
N LYS A 37 16.41 23.98 5.65
CA LYS A 37 16.63 23.51 7.03
C LYS A 37 16.73 24.63 8.06
N ASN A 38 17.12 25.84 7.65
CA ASN A 38 17.24 27.01 8.49
C ASN A 38 16.08 28.01 8.29
N SER A 39 15.01 27.60 7.63
CA SER A 39 13.83 28.45 7.42
C SER A 39 13.18 28.78 8.76
N LYS A 40 12.76 30.04 8.92
CA LYS A 40 11.95 30.49 10.07
C LYS A 40 10.48 30.07 9.96
N PHE A 41 10.03 29.62 8.78
CA PHE A 41 8.63 29.32 8.47
C PHE A 41 8.35 27.84 8.22
N LEU A 42 9.39 27.02 8.05
CA LEU A 42 9.26 25.60 7.72
C LEU A 42 10.05 24.74 8.71
N GLU A 43 9.40 23.73 9.22
CA GLU A 43 10.02 22.70 10.05
C GLU A 43 9.82 21.31 9.41
N PHE A 44 10.93 20.64 9.09
CA PHE A 44 10.90 19.29 8.53
C PHE A 44 10.85 18.26 9.65
N ASN A 45 9.67 17.95 10.13
CA ASN A 45 9.46 17.04 11.26
C ASN A 45 9.35 15.59 10.86
N CYS A 46 8.86 15.30 9.66
CA CYS A 46 8.53 13.96 9.20
C CYS A 46 9.11 13.67 7.81
N LEU A 47 9.67 12.48 7.64
CA LEU A 47 9.94 11.88 6.34
C LEU A 47 8.85 10.85 6.09
N SER A 48 8.06 11.05 5.03
CA SER A 48 6.97 10.14 4.63
C SER A 48 7.33 9.35 3.38
N VAL A 49 6.97 8.07 3.37
CA VAL A 49 7.14 7.14 2.25
C VAL A 49 5.92 6.24 2.13
N HIS A 50 5.41 6.08 0.91
CA HIS A 50 4.34 5.11 0.60
C HIS A 50 4.69 4.34 -0.67
N ILE A 51 4.80 3.01 -0.60
CA ILE A 51 5.31 2.19 -1.70
C ILE A 51 4.24 1.46 -2.51
N GLY A 52 3.00 1.46 -2.06
CA GLY A 52 1.90 0.81 -2.78
C GLY A 52 0.83 0.25 -1.87
N SER A 53 -0.04 -0.56 -2.45
CA SER A 53 -1.16 -1.19 -1.77
C SER A 53 -1.18 -2.69 -2.04
N GLN A 54 -1.84 -3.48 -1.18
CA GLN A 54 -1.93 -4.94 -1.26
C GLN A 54 -0.55 -5.62 -1.21
N ILE A 55 0.29 -5.19 -0.30
CA ILE A 55 1.63 -5.75 -0.09
C ILE A 55 1.53 -6.89 0.91
N THR A 56 1.75 -8.11 0.45
CA THR A 56 1.63 -9.35 1.23
C THR A 56 2.98 -9.93 1.65
N SER A 57 4.09 -9.31 1.20
CA SER A 57 5.46 -9.68 1.56
C SER A 57 6.14 -8.59 2.38
N HIS A 58 6.95 -8.99 3.34
CA HIS A 58 7.76 -8.05 4.13
C HIS A 58 8.99 -7.52 3.38
N GLN A 59 9.36 -8.12 2.25
CA GLN A 59 10.57 -7.76 1.50
C GLN A 59 10.55 -6.31 0.97
N PRO A 60 9.47 -5.80 0.33
CA PRO A 60 9.42 -4.40 -0.11
C PRO A 60 9.61 -3.41 1.04
N TYR A 61 9.02 -3.70 2.20
CA TYR A 61 9.19 -2.88 3.39
C TYR A 61 10.63 -2.89 3.91
N ARG A 62 11.33 -4.02 3.84
CA ARG A 62 12.74 -4.11 4.18
C ARG A 62 13.60 -3.22 3.28
N VAL A 63 13.36 -3.26 1.97
CA VAL A 63 14.05 -2.39 1.02
C VAL A 63 13.74 -0.92 1.30
N MET A 64 12.48 -0.59 1.58
CA MET A 64 12.05 0.76 1.96
C MET A 64 12.81 1.28 3.19
N LEU A 65 12.91 0.49 4.25
CA LEU A 65 13.64 0.88 5.46
C LEU A 65 15.14 1.12 5.18
N ASN A 66 15.74 0.35 4.29
CA ASN A 66 17.14 0.56 3.88
C ASN A 66 17.29 1.89 3.11
N VAL A 67 16.37 2.21 2.21
CA VAL A 67 16.37 3.51 1.48
C VAL A 67 16.18 4.67 2.45
N ILE A 68 15.23 4.55 3.39
CA ILE A 68 15.03 5.56 4.44
C ILE A 68 16.31 5.72 5.26
N GLN A 69 16.94 4.63 5.71
CA GLN A 69 18.17 4.69 6.48
C GLN A 69 19.29 5.41 5.72
N LYS A 70 19.45 5.10 4.43
CA LYS A 70 20.41 5.80 3.56
C LYS A 70 20.08 7.29 3.50
N CYS A 71 18.82 7.64 3.29
CA CYS A 71 18.37 9.03 3.24
C CYS A 71 18.66 9.77 4.56
N LEU A 72 18.38 9.16 5.71
CA LEU A 72 18.66 9.75 7.04
C LEU A 72 20.16 10.03 7.22
N ASN A 73 21.02 9.10 6.81
CA ASN A 73 22.46 9.26 6.91
C ASN A 73 22.99 10.38 6.01
N GLU A 74 22.38 10.59 4.83
CA GLU A 74 22.86 11.55 3.83
C GLU A 74 22.27 12.97 3.98
N CYS A 75 21.09 13.11 4.61
CA CYS A 75 20.40 14.40 4.71
C CYS A 75 21.00 15.33 5.78
N ASN A 76 21.75 14.82 6.75
CA ASN A 76 22.24 15.56 7.92
C ASN A 76 21.12 16.40 8.58
N HIS A 77 19.97 15.79 8.79
CA HIS A 77 18.78 16.37 9.40
C HIS A 77 18.12 15.33 10.34
N LYS A 78 17.64 15.79 11.50
CA LYS A 78 16.97 14.95 12.49
C LYS A 78 15.46 15.06 12.34
N PHE A 79 14.84 14.03 11.80
CA PHE A 79 13.38 13.91 11.79
C PHE A 79 12.88 13.40 13.14
N ARG A 80 11.73 13.91 13.57
CA ARG A 80 11.00 13.39 14.76
C ARG A 80 10.20 12.16 14.40
N PHE A 81 9.66 12.13 13.19
CA PHE A 81 8.77 11.10 12.71
C PHE A 81 9.26 10.52 11.40
N ILE A 82 9.03 9.23 11.23
CA ILE A 82 9.12 8.55 9.95
C ILE A 82 7.76 7.92 9.68
N ASP A 83 7.10 8.36 8.62
CA ASP A 83 5.85 7.80 8.16
C ASP A 83 6.14 6.74 7.10
N LEU A 84 5.78 5.50 7.41
CA LEU A 84 5.99 4.34 6.55
C LEU A 84 4.80 4.10 5.61
N GLY A 85 3.81 4.99 5.64
CA GLY A 85 2.58 4.83 4.90
C GLY A 85 1.77 3.62 5.34
N GLY A 86 1.02 3.07 4.43
CA GLY A 86 0.22 1.87 4.64
C GLY A 86 0.62 0.74 3.72
N GLY A 87 -0.36 0.28 2.95
CA GLY A 87 -0.15 -0.71 1.90
C GLY A 87 -0.23 -2.16 2.33
N MET A 88 -0.36 -2.45 3.64
CA MET A 88 -0.50 -3.83 4.11
C MET A 88 -1.72 -4.48 3.47
N GLY A 89 -1.47 -5.63 2.84
CA GLY A 89 -2.49 -6.40 2.13
C GLY A 89 -3.36 -7.23 3.05
N ILE A 90 -4.51 -7.63 2.51
CA ILE A 90 -5.41 -8.60 3.13
C ILE A 90 -5.49 -9.86 2.27
N GLN A 91 -6.00 -10.92 2.85
CA GLN A 91 -6.28 -12.16 2.15
C GLN A 91 -7.67 -12.06 1.49
N TYR A 92 -7.74 -12.32 0.19
CA TYR A 92 -8.99 -12.42 -0.56
C TYR A 92 -9.40 -13.87 -0.80
N THR A 93 -8.41 -14.77 -0.96
CA THR A 93 -8.62 -16.19 -1.11
C THR A 93 -7.83 -16.96 -0.06
N LYS A 94 -8.27 -18.19 0.25
CA LYS A 94 -7.55 -19.06 1.21
C LYS A 94 -6.08 -19.30 0.81
N ASN A 95 -5.75 -19.16 -0.48
CA ASN A 95 -4.41 -19.40 -1.01
C ASN A 95 -3.53 -18.14 -1.05
N ASP A 96 -4.08 -16.96 -0.72
CA ASP A 96 -3.29 -15.73 -0.74
C ASP A 96 -2.31 -15.70 0.41
N ASN A 97 -1.10 -15.24 0.12
CA ASN A 97 -0.12 -14.97 1.16
C ASN A 97 -0.56 -13.78 2.01
N LEU A 98 -0.36 -13.87 3.31
CA LEU A 98 -0.52 -12.77 4.25
C LEU A 98 0.82 -12.17 4.62
N LEU A 99 0.83 -10.87 4.87
CA LEU A 99 1.98 -10.21 5.46
C LEU A 99 2.28 -10.83 6.84
N ASN A 100 3.49 -11.32 7.02
CA ASN A 100 3.93 -11.81 8.31
C ASN A 100 4.21 -10.63 9.24
N TYR A 101 3.20 -10.26 10.05
CA TYR A 101 3.28 -9.11 10.96
C TYR A 101 4.36 -9.26 12.03
N LYS A 102 4.70 -10.47 12.48
CA LYS A 102 5.80 -10.69 13.43
C LYS A 102 7.15 -10.31 12.80
N LYS A 103 7.41 -10.74 11.56
CA LYS A 103 8.61 -10.36 10.81
C LYS A 103 8.62 -8.86 10.51
N TYR A 104 7.48 -8.30 10.09
CA TYR A 104 7.34 -6.87 9.82
C TYR A 104 7.63 -6.04 11.08
N SER A 105 7.00 -6.34 12.20
CA SER A 105 7.24 -5.68 13.49
C SER A 105 8.70 -5.77 13.93
N SER A 106 9.32 -6.96 13.83
CA SER A 106 10.74 -7.14 14.18
C SER A 106 11.67 -6.24 13.36
N MET A 107 11.38 -6.05 12.07
CA MET A 107 12.18 -5.13 11.22
C MET A 107 12.02 -3.66 11.69
N ILE A 108 10.78 -3.24 11.99
CA ILE A 108 10.50 -1.90 12.50
C ILE A 108 11.21 -1.67 13.84
N GLN A 109 11.13 -2.62 14.75
CA GLN A 109 11.81 -2.53 16.06
C GLN A 109 13.33 -2.41 15.90
N LYS A 110 13.94 -3.16 14.99
CA LYS A 110 15.38 -3.03 14.70
C LYS A 110 15.73 -1.65 14.15
N PHE A 111 14.89 -1.11 13.27
CA PHE A 111 15.05 0.24 12.73
C PHE A 111 14.94 1.29 13.83
N LEU A 112 13.95 1.19 14.74
CA LEU A 112 13.75 2.09 15.86
C LEU A 112 14.91 2.06 16.87
N LYS A 113 15.47 0.88 17.16
CA LYS A 113 16.65 0.76 18.05
C LYS A 113 17.86 1.55 17.51
N LYS A 114 17.99 1.64 16.18
CA LYS A 114 19.09 2.36 15.53
C LYS A 114 18.80 3.86 15.42
N ASN A 115 17.53 4.25 15.28
CA ASN A 115 17.12 5.61 15.00
C ASN A 115 16.18 6.11 16.13
N LYS A 116 16.49 7.24 16.74
CA LYS A 116 15.65 7.86 17.77
C LYS A 116 14.47 8.63 17.13
N VAL A 117 13.54 7.92 16.51
CA VAL A 117 12.37 8.48 15.79
C VAL A 117 11.09 7.81 16.26
N LYS A 118 9.96 8.45 16.00
CA LYS A 118 8.62 7.84 16.13
C LYS A 118 8.14 7.39 14.75
N ILE A 119 7.44 6.26 14.71
CA ILE A 119 6.86 5.74 13.46
C ILE A 119 5.40 6.13 13.37
N ILE A 120 4.98 6.53 12.17
CA ILE A 120 3.59 6.70 11.77
C ILE A 120 3.25 5.60 10.77
N PHE A 121 2.06 5.05 10.87
CA PHE A 121 1.47 4.11 9.92
C PHE A 121 0.15 4.67 9.42
N GLU A 122 -0.14 4.44 8.14
CA GLU A 122 -1.38 4.81 7.48
C GLU A 122 -2.14 3.56 6.99
N PRO A 123 -2.58 2.66 7.89
CA PRO A 123 -3.24 1.43 7.50
C PRO A 123 -4.63 1.76 6.95
N GLY A 124 -4.88 1.38 5.71
CA GLY A 124 -6.19 1.52 5.07
C GLY A 124 -6.84 0.15 4.90
N ARG A 125 -6.51 -0.54 3.81
CA ARG A 125 -7.09 -1.83 3.44
C ARG A 125 -7.02 -2.89 4.55
N SER A 126 -5.90 -2.99 5.25
CA SER A 126 -5.70 -3.95 6.33
C SER A 126 -6.67 -3.78 7.51
N ILE A 127 -7.26 -2.59 7.67
CA ILE A 127 -8.27 -2.33 8.69
C ILE A 127 -9.67 -2.54 8.11
N ILE A 128 -9.96 -1.89 6.95
CA ILE A 128 -11.35 -1.78 6.46
C ILE A 128 -11.72 -2.81 5.39
N GLY A 129 -10.75 -3.51 4.81
CA GLY A 129 -11.00 -4.34 3.62
C GLY A 129 -11.96 -5.51 3.84
N ASN A 130 -12.08 -6.00 5.07
CA ASN A 130 -12.94 -7.13 5.43
C ASN A 130 -14.13 -6.72 6.30
N THR A 131 -14.47 -5.43 6.37
CA THR A 131 -15.52 -4.93 7.28
C THR A 131 -16.89 -4.82 6.64
N ALA A 132 -16.99 -5.00 5.32
CA ALA A 132 -18.25 -4.90 4.58
C ALA A 132 -18.36 -5.97 3.50
N ILE A 133 -19.60 -6.30 3.16
CA ILE A 133 -19.97 -7.17 2.05
C ILE A 133 -21.03 -6.45 1.20
N ILE A 134 -21.12 -6.82 -0.07
CA ILE A 134 -22.24 -6.45 -0.93
C ILE A 134 -23.14 -7.67 -1.06
N LEU A 135 -24.40 -7.50 -0.64
CA LEU A 135 -25.43 -8.49 -0.87
C LEU A 135 -26.11 -8.21 -2.22
N THR A 136 -26.14 -9.21 -3.08
CA THR A 136 -26.68 -9.07 -4.42
C THR A 136 -27.46 -10.33 -4.81
N LYS A 137 -28.45 -10.16 -5.69
CA LYS A 137 -29.30 -11.22 -6.20
C LYS A 137 -28.90 -11.59 -7.63
N VAL A 138 -28.88 -12.87 -7.94
CA VAL A 138 -28.77 -13.35 -9.31
C VAL A 138 -30.12 -13.14 -10.00
N THR A 139 -30.17 -12.27 -10.98
CA THR A 139 -31.39 -11.97 -11.75
C THR A 139 -31.54 -12.91 -12.97
N TYR A 140 -30.41 -13.32 -13.55
CA TYR A 140 -30.44 -14.20 -14.72
C TYR A 140 -29.10 -14.95 -14.89
N ILE A 141 -29.16 -16.17 -15.45
CA ILE A 141 -27.99 -16.94 -15.84
C ILE A 141 -28.03 -17.16 -17.35
N LYS A 142 -27.08 -16.58 -18.09
CA LYS A 142 -26.95 -16.73 -19.53
C LYS A 142 -25.85 -17.71 -19.88
N LYS A 143 -26.16 -18.70 -20.69
CA LYS A 143 -25.17 -19.59 -21.34
C LYS A 143 -24.86 -19.08 -22.75
N SER A 144 -23.58 -18.96 -23.12
CA SER A 144 -23.15 -18.57 -24.46
C SER A 144 -21.90 -19.38 -24.85
N GLY A 145 -22.10 -20.39 -25.66
CA GLY A 145 -21.06 -21.37 -25.95
C GLY A 145 -20.59 -22.07 -24.68
N ARG A 146 -19.28 -22.00 -24.40
CA ARG A 146 -18.67 -22.57 -23.18
C ARG A 146 -18.69 -21.63 -21.99
N LYS A 147 -19.21 -20.40 -22.12
CA LYS A 147 -19.22 -19.41 -21.05
C LYS A 147 -20.58 -19.36 -20.36
N ILE A 148 -20.54 -19.15 -19.05
CA ILE A 148 -21.72 -18.91 -18.24
C ILE A 148 -21.57 -17.49 -17.68
N PHE A 149 -22.59 -16.65 -17.89
CA PHE A 149 -22.70 -15.31 -17.37
C PHE A 149 -23.73 -15.30 -16.25
N ILE A 150 -23.31 -14.83 -15.09
CA ILE A 150 -24.21 -14.61 -13.94
C ILE A 150 -24.54 -13.12 -13.94
N ILE A 151 -25.81 -12.79 -14.14
CA ILE A 151 -26.30 -11.41 -14.15
C ILE A 151 -26.85 -11.09 -12.77
N LEU A 152 -26.35 -10.03 -12.21
CA LEU A 152 -26.68 -9.56 -10.85
C LEU A 152 -27.54 -8.30 -10.90
N ASP A 153 -28.23 -7.97 -9.81
CA ASP A 153 -28.95 -6.72 -9.62
C ASP A 153 -28.02 -5.57 -9.14
N THR A 154 -26.73 -5.83 -9.03
CA THR A 154 -25.68 -4.85 -8.76
C THR A 154 -24.78 -4.70 -9.98
N ALA A 155 -24.35 -3.47 -10.23
CA ALA A 155 -23.50 -3.16 -11.36
C ALA A 155 -22.34 -2.25 -10.97
N MET A 156 -21.65 -1.74 -11.98
CA MET A 156 -20.50 -0.85 -11.81
C MET A 156 -20.85 0.47 -11.11
N ASN A 157 -22.09 0.94 -11.20
CA ASN A 157 -22.59 2.11 -10.49
C ASN A 157 -22.68 1.89 -8.97
N ASP A 158 -22.91 0.65 -8.54
CA ASP A 158 -22.95 0.30 -7.11
C ASP A 158 -21.55 -0.02 -6.58
N PHE A 159 -20.72 -0.63 -7.43
CA PHE A 159 -19.37 -1.02 -7.05
C PHE A 159 -18.39 -0.96 -8.23
N ILE A 160 -17.84 0.21 -8.48
CA ILE A 160 -16.97 0.51 -9.63
C ILE A 160 -15.59 -0.16 -9.57
N ARG A 161 -15.10 -0.52 -8.38
CA ARG A 161 -13.73 -0.95 -8.15
C ARG A 161 -13.25 -2.13 -9.01
N PRO A 162 -14.03 -3.22 -9.23
CA PRO A 162 -13.60 -4.33 -10.09
C PRO A 162 -13.32 -3.90 -11.52
N ALA A 163 -14.18 -3.05 -12.07
CA ALA A 163 -14.02 -2.57 -13.44
C ALA A 163 -12.79 -1.66 -13.59
N LEU A 164 -12.52 -0.78 -12.62
CA LEU A 164 -11.39 0.15 -12.67
C LEU A 164 -10.03 -0.53 -12.51
N TYR A 165 -9.93 -1.51 -11.61
CA TYR A 165 -8.65 -2.07 -11.21
C TYR A 165 -8.41 -3.49 -11.72
N LEU A 166 -9.35 -4.08 -12.49
CA LEU A 166 -9.33 -5.50 -12.86
C LEU A 166 -9.07 -6.37 -11.61
N SER A 167 -9.63 -5.95 -10.51
CA SER A 167 -9.25 -6.42 -9.20
C SER A 167 -10.06 -7.65 -8.84
N LEU A 168 -9.40 -8.74 -8.49
CA LEU A 168 -9.99 -9.96 -7.91
C LEU A 168 -10.55 -9.73 -6.48
N ILE A 169 -10.68 -8.48 -6.04
CA ILE A 169 -11.26 -8.08 -4.74
C ILE A 169 -12.69 -8.61 -4.58
N ASN A 170 -13.34 -8.98 -5.68
CA ASN A 170 -14.69 -9.50 -5.72
C ASN A 170 -14.67 -10.92 -6.23
N ILE A 171 -14.21 -11.80 -5.41
CA ILE A 171 -14.55 -13.20 -5.58
C ILE A 171 -15.98 -13.33 -5.07
N SER A 172 -16.93 -13.40 -6.02
CA SER A 172 -18.22 -13.95 -5.73
C SER A 172 -17.99 -15.43 -5.41
N GLU A 173 -18.05 -15.84 -4.16
CA GLU A 173 -18.35 -17.22 -3.86
C GLU A 173 -19.83 -17.40 -4.22
N PRO A 174 -20.16 -18.14 -5.31
CA PRO A 174 -21.52 -18.55 -5.52
C PRO A 174 -21.89 -19.43 -4.32
N THR A 175 -22.77 -18.92 -3.44
CA THR A 175 -23.46 -19.79 -2.51
C THR A 175 -24.13 -20.85 -3.37
N ARG A 176 -23.67 -22.11 -3.25
CA ARG A 176 -24.33 -23.23 -3.95
C ARG A 176 -25.79 -23.19 -3.56
N PRO A 177 -26.71 -23.27 -4.53
CA PRO A 177 -28.10 -23.56 -4.18
C PRO A 177 -28.11 -24.89 -3.43
N VAL A 178 -28.73 -24.89 -2.29
CA VAL A 178 -29.07 -26.10 -1.53
C VAL A 178 -30.07 -26.90 -2.32
#